data_686e9d588b200644f7b0bf2244b05881
#
_entry.id   686e9d588b200644f7b0bf2244b05881
#
_cell.length_a   1.000
_cell.length_b   1.000
_cell.length_c   1.000
_cell.angle_alpha   90.00
_cell.angle_beta   90.00
_cell.angle_gamma   90.00
#
_symmetry.space_group_name_H-M   'P 1'
#
loop_
_entity.id
_entity.type
_entity.pdbx_description
1 polymer ?
#
loop_
_entity_poly.entity_id
_entity_poly.type
_entity_poly.pdbx_seq_one_letter_code
_entity_poly.pdbx_strand_id
1 'polypeptide(L)'
;DSSTSRGLGDVYKRQLLGDGIGTSLAGLLGGPANTTYSENTGVVALTRVFDPFVMRIAAVMAIILSLSPKFEAVINSIPAAIIGGISFVLYGMIAATGIRTIVENQVDYVNMRNVLITAIILVSGLGFNHKNIVIGSVAFGGLACAAVFGIILNAILPGKDYEFKED
;
A
#
# COMPACT_ATOMS: atom_id res chain seq x y z
N ASP A 1 -9.32 -24.94 -9.85
CA ASP A 1 -8.05 -25.41 -10.40
C ASP A 1 -6.96 -25.24 -9.34
N SER A 2 -6.69 -26.32 -8.58
CA SER A 2 -5.78 -26.31 -7.42
C SER A 2 -4.32 -25.96 -7.76
N SER A 3 -3.97 -25.98 -9.04
CA SER A 3 -2.64 -25.58 -9.53
C SER A 3 -2.48 -24.06 -9.61
N THR A 4 -3.55 -23.34 -9.92
CA THR A 4 -3.56 -21.86 -10.03
C THR A 4 -3.53 -21.21 -8.64
N SER A 5 -4.26 -21.75 -7.65
CA SER A 5 -4.27 -21.23 -6.29
C SER A 5 -2.93 -21.43 -5.57
N ARG A 6 -2.28 -22.58 -5.77
CA ARG A 6 -0.90 -22.82 -5.27
C ARG A 6 0.11 -21.88 -5.91
N GLY A 7 0.00 -21.61 -7.21
CA GLY A 7 0.87 -20.66 -7.92
C GLY A 7 0.71 -19.22 -7.39
N LEU A 8 -0.50 -18.75 -7.13
CA LEU A 8 -0.77 -17.44 -6.55
C LEU A 8 -0.20 -17.30 -5.13
N GLY A 9 -0.34 -18.33 -4.29
CA GLY A 9 0.23 -18.33 -2.95
C GLY A 9 1.76 -18.22 -2.94
N ASP A 10 2.43 -18.92 -3.86
CA ASP A 10 3.90 -18.88 -3.98
C ASP A 10 4.38 -17.52 -4.54
N VAL A 11 3.66 -16.91 -5.48
CA VAL A 11 3.96 -15.57 -5.99
C VAL A 11 3.84 -14.55 -4.87
N TYR A 12 2.77 -14.61 -4.08
CA TYR A 12 2.55 -13.71 -2.95
C TYR A 12 3.63 -13.85 -1.86
N LYS A 13 4.04 -15.06 -1.53
CA LYS A 13 5.14 -15.30 -0.58
C LYS A 13 6.46 -14.72 -1.07
N ARG A 14 6.78 -14.88 -2.35
CA ARG A 14 8.00 -14.31 -2.95
C ARG A 14 7.97 -12.79 -2.97
N GLN A 15 6.80 -12.20 -3.21
CA GLN A 15 6.61 -10.75 -3.15
C GLN A 15 6.86 -10.22 -1.74
N LEU A 16 6.25 -10.83 -0.72
CA LEU A 16 6.46 -10.44 0.69
C LEU A 16 7.93 -10.57 1.12
N LEU A 17 8.61 -11.63 0.69
CA LEU A 17 10.05 -11.79 0.94
C LEU A 17 10.87 -10.69 0.25
N GLY A 18 10.53 -10.35 -1.00
CA GLY A 18 11.20 -9.27 -1.74
C GLY A 18 11.01 -7.91 -1.07
N ASP A 19 9.79 -7.58 -0.67
CA ASP A 19 9.45 -6.34 0.05
C ASP A 19 10.14 -6.28 1.43
N GLY A 20 10.19 -7.41 2.15
CA GLY A 20 10.86 -7.50 3.44
C GLY A 20 12.38 -7.31 3.35
N ILE A 21 13.04 -7.96 2.38
CA ILE A 21 14.47 -7.80 2.14
C ILE A 21 14.78 -6.38 1.67
N GLY A 22 13.98 -5.84 0.74
CA GLY A 22 14.13 -4.47 0.24
C GLY A 22 14.00 -3.43 1.35
N THR A 23 13.01 -3.58 2.23
CA THR A 23 12.81 -2.71 3.39
C THR A 23 13.96 -2.81 4.40
N SER A 24 14.47 -4.03 4.64
CA SER A 24 15.60 -4.22 5.56
C SER A 24 16.88 -3.56 5.02
N LEU A 25 17.16 -3.70 3.72
CA LEU A 25 18.29 -3.02 3.08
C LEU A 25 18.12 -1.50 3.08
N ALA A 26 16.92 -1.00 2.76
CA ALA A 26 16.63 0.43 2.82
C ALA A 26 16.83 0.98 4.24
N GLY A 27 16.36 0.27 5.27
CA GLY A 27 16.56 0.66 6.66
C GLY A 27 18.03 0.71 7.09
N LEU A 28 18.85 -0.24 6.62
CA LEU A 28 20.31 -0.22 6.87
C LEU A 28 21.00 0.96 6.21
N LEU A 29 20.51 1.42 5.07
CA LEU A 29 21.04 2.56 4.33
C LEU A 29 20.40 3.90 4.73
N GLY A 30 19.47 3.91 5.70
CA GLY A 30 18.76 5.11 6.13
C GLY A 30 17.65 5.56 5.18
N GLY A 31 17.21 4.68 4.27
CA GLY A 31 16.10 4.94 3.34
C GLY A 31 14.73 4.60 3.94
N PRO A 32 13.64 5.05 3.27
CA PRO A 32 12.28 4.71 3.67
C PRO A 32 11.96 3.23 3.43
N ALA A 33 10.94 2.73 4.12
CA ALA A 33 10.42 1.39 3.91
C ALA A 33 9.96 1.20 2.45
N ASN A 34 10.32 0.07 1.85
CA ASN A 34 9.91 -0.28 0.51
C ASN A 34 8.62 -1.10 0.54
N THR A 35 7.73 -0.87 -0.42
CA THR A 35 6.48 -1.62 -0.56
C THR A 35 6.06 -1.67 -2.03
N THR A 36 5.10 -2.53 -2.34
CA THR A 36 4.50 -2.62 -3.67
C THR A 36 3.55 -1.46 -3.90
N TYR A 37 3.71 -0.77 -5.02
CA TYR A 37 2.84 0.33 -5.44
C TYR A 37 1.86 -0.13 -6.52
N SER A 38 0.58 -0.06 -6.23
CA SER A 38 -0.50 -0.45 -7.16
C SER A 38 -0.55 0.47 -8.39
N GLU A 39 -0.09 1.71 -8.27
CA GLU A 39 0.00 2.68 -9.37
C GLU A 39 0.93 2.19 -10.48
N ASN A 40 2.04 1.56 -10.12
CA ASN A 40 2.96 0.96 -11.09
C ASN A 40 2.29 -0.18 -11.86
N THR A 41 1.42 -0.96 -11.20
CA THR A 41 0.61 -1.98 -11.87
C THR A 41 -0.34 -1.36 -12.90
N GLY A 42 -0.91 -0.20 -12.60
CA GLY A 42 -1.72 0.56 -13.55
C GLY A 42 -0.95 0.98 -14.80
N VAL A 43 0.28 1.47 -14.64
CA VAL A 43 1.17 1.84 -15.78
C VAL A 43 1.54 0.61 -16.60
N VAL A 44 1.87 -0.50 -15.97
CA VAL A 44 2.17 -1.79 -16.65
C VAL A 44 0.96 -2.27 -17.44
N ALA A 45 -0.25 -2.15 -16.90
CA ALA A 45 -1.48 -2.52 -17.59
C ALA A 45 -1.77 -1.62 -18.81
N LEU A 46 -1.52 -0.31 -18.69
CA LEU A 46 -1.69 0.66 -19.79
C LEU A 46 -0.69 0.41 -20.92
N THR A 47 0.56 0.17 -20.58
CA THR A 47 1.63 -0.07 -21.55
C THR A 47 1.64 -1.50 -22.10
N ARG A 48 0.90 -2.41 -21.46
CA ARG A 48 0.89 -3.87 -21.74
C ARG A 48 2.27 -4.52 -21.72
N VAL A 49 3.21 -3.94 -20.99
CA VAL A 49 4.56 -4.47 -20.83
C VAL A 49 4.63 -5.25 -19.52
N PHE A 50 4.37 -6.55 -19.58
CA PHE A 50 4.34 -7.44 -18.41
C PHE A 50 5.65 -8.19 -18.18
N ASP A 51 6.69 -7.91 -18.98
CA ASP A 51 7.96 -8.62 -18.88
C ASP A 51 8.74 -8.18 -17.63
N PRO A 52 9.04 -9.08 -16.67
CA PRO A 52 9.84 -8.77 -15.50
C PRO A 52 11.26 -8.25 -15.80
N PHE A 53 11.77 -8.54 -17.00
CA PHE A 53 13.09 -8.05 -17.43
C PHE A 53 13.11 -6.54 -17.58
N VAL A 54 12.05 -5.96 -18.09
CA VAL A 54 11.91 -4.48 -18.21
C VAL A 54 11.95 -3.83 -16.83
N MET A 55 11.30 -4.44 -15.83
CA MET A 55 11.32 -3.93 -14.45
C MET A 55 12.72 -4.00 -13.83
N ARG A 56 13.49 -5.05 -14.13
CA ARG A 56 14.88 -5.17 -13.66
C ARG A 56 15.76 -4.11 -14.28
N ILE A 57 15.63 -3.85 -15.59
CA ILE A 57 16.36 -2.77 -16.27
C ILE A 57 15.99 -1.42 -15.65
N ALA A 58 14.71 -1.15 -15.47
CA ALA A 58 14.24 0.08 -14.85
C ALA A 58 14.82 0.29 -13.45
N ALA A 59 14.89 -0.77 -12.63
CA ALA A 59 15.50 -0.71 -11.30
C ALA A 59 17.01 -0.38 -11.37
N VAL A 60 17.75 -1.01 -12.27
CA VAL A 60 19.18 -0.72 -12.48
C VAL A 60 19.38 0.73 -12.94
N MET A 61 18.58 1.19 -13.89
CA MET A 61 18.62 2.58 -14.36
C MET A 61 18.30 3.57 -13.23
N ALA A 62 17.31 3.27 -12.38
CA ALA A 62 16.99 4.11 -11.23
C ALA A 62 18.18 4.21 -10.25
N ILE A 63 18.87 3.10 -9.98
CA ILE A 63 20.08 3.09 -9.13
C ILE A 63 21.17 3.97 -9.75
N ILE A 64 21.43 3.84 -11.05
CA ILE A 64 22.45 4.65 -11.74
C ILE A 64 22.09 6.14 -11.69
N LEU A 65 20.83 6.49 -11.94
CA LEU A 65 20.35 7.86 -11.89
C LEU A 65 20.41 8.44 -10.48
N SER A 66 20.16 7.64 -9.44
CA SER A 66 20.23 8.09 -8.05
C SER A 66 21.64 8.49 -7.60
N LEU A 67 22.68 7.99 -8.26
CA LEU A 67 24.06 8.36 -8.00
C LEU A 67 24.45 9.71 -8.65
N SER A 68 23.58 10.28 -9.47
CA SER A 68 23.85 11.53 -10.18
C SER A 68 23.28 12.74 -9.41
N PRO A 69 24.14 13.61 -8.84
CA PRO A 69 23.66 14.85 -8.17
C PRO A 69 22.89 15.79 -9.09
N LYS A 70 23.15 15.73 -10.40
CA LYS A 70 22.42 16.52 -11.38
C LYS A 70 20.98 16.09 -11.51
N PHE A 71 20.73 14.78 -11.44
CA PHE A 71 19.36 14.22 -11.49
C PHE A 71 18.58 14.60 -10.23
N GLU A 72 19.22 14.53 -9.07
CA GLU A 72 18.64 15.02 -7.82
C GLU A 72 18.27 16.51 -7.90
N ALA A 73 19.16 17.35 -8.43
CA ALA A 73 18.90 18.77 -8.60
C ALA A 73 17.71 19.05 -9.52
N VAL A 74 17.55 18.27 -10.61
CA VAL A 74 16.37 18.36 -11.50
C VAL A 74 15.09 18.02 -10.76
N ILE A 75 15.07 16.95 -9.98
CA ILE A 75 13.88 16.55 -9.18
C ILE A 75 13.55 17.65 -8.16
N ASN A 76 14.56 18.15 -7.44
CA ASN A 76 14.36 19.20 -6.43
C ASN A 76 13.96 20.56 -7.03
N SER A 77 14.17 20.76 -8.33
CA SER A 77 13.71 21.97 -9.04
C SER A 77 12.22 21.99 -9.35
N ILE A 78 11.51 20.86 -9.16
CA ILE A 78 10.09 20.76 -9.43
C ILE A 78 9.32 21.57 -8.39
N PRO A 79 8.49 22.56 -8.82
CA PRO A 79 7.71 23.38 -7.88
C PRO A 79 6.77 22.52 -7.01
N ALA A 80 6.69 22.83 -5.73
CA ALA A 80 5.83 22.12 -4.77
C ALA A 80 4.34 22.08 -5.18
N ALA A 81 3.88 23.08 -5.93
CA ALA A 81 2.51 23.09 -6.46
C ALA A 81 2.26 21.96 -7.47
N ILE A 82 3.24 21.62 -8.31
CA ILE A 82 3.14 20.50 -9.27
C ILE A 82 3.13 19.19 -8.50
N ILE A 83 4.03 19.02 -7.54
CA ILE A 83 4.09 17.81 -6.69
C ILE A 83 2.76 17.65 -5.94
N GLY A 84 2.22 18.73 -5.36
CA GLY A 84 0.94 18.72 -4.67
C GLY A 84 -0.23 18.30 -5.58
N GLY A 85 -0.28 18.81 -6.80
CA GLY A 85 -1.30 18.43 -7.79
C GLY A 85 -1.23 16.94 -8.18
N ILE A 86 -0.03 16.44 -8.44
CA ILE A 86 0.18 15.01 -8.74
C ILE A 86 -0.21 14.15 -7.54
N SER A 87 0.22 14.53 -6.33
CA SER A 87 -0.11 13.80 -5.10
C SER A 87 -1.62 13.74 -4.86
N PHE A 88 -2.35 14.82 -5.15
CA PHE A 88 -3.80 14.83 -5.02
C PHE A 88 -4.48 13.79 -5.93
N VAL A 89 -4.04 13.69 -7.17
CA VAL A 89 -4.54 12.67 -8.13
C VAL A 89 -4.17 11.26 -7.65
N LEU A 90 -2.93 11.05 -7.20
CA LEU A 90 -2.47 9.76 -6.69
C LEU A 90 -3.28 9.31 -5.47
N TYR A 91 -3.53 10.18 -4.52
CA TYR A 91 -4.37 9.85 -3.35
C TYR A 91 -5.81 9.52 -3.75
N GLY A 92 -6.35 10.20 -4.75
CA GLY A 92 -7.65 9.86 -5.34
C GLY A 92 -7.67 8.45 -5.93
N MET A 93 -6.63 8.07 -6.67
CA MET A 93 -6.50 6.72 -7.23
C MET A 93 -6.36 5.65 -6.14
N ILE A 94 -5.57 5.91 -5.09
CA ILE A 94 -5.43 4.99 -3.95
C ILE A 94 -6.78 4.78 -3.25
N ALA A 95 -7.51 5.87 -3.00
CA ALA A 95 -8.85 5.80 -2.41
C ALA A 95 -9.83 5.00 -3.29
N ALA A 96 -9.81 5.25 -4.61
CA ALA A 96 -10.64 4.52 -5.56
C ALA A 96 -10.30 3.02 -5.59
N THR A 97 -9.01 2.64 -5.50
CA THR A 97 -8.58 1.24 -5.39
C THR A 97 -9.11 0.60 -4.11
N GLY A 98 -9.08 1.31 -2.99
CA GLY A 98 -9.68 0.84 -1.73
C GLY A 98 -11.18 0.56 -1.84
N ILE A 99 -11.92 1.49 -2.43
CA ILE A 99 -13.36 1.32 -2.71
C ILE A 99 -13.59 0.13 -3.64
N ARG A 100 -12.81 0.02 -4.71
CA ARG A 100 -12.88 -1.09 -5.64
C ARG A 100 -12.71 -2.44 -4.94
N THR A 101 -11.74 -2.56 -4.04
CA THR A 101 -11.51 -3.79 -3.26
C THR A 101 -12.74 -4.16 -2.41
N ILE A 102 -13.40 -3.18 -1.81
CA ILE A 102 -14.64 -3.39 -1.05
C ILE A 102 -15.75 -3.94 -1.96
N VAL A 103 -15.90 -3.35 -3.15
CA VAL A 103 -16.94 -3.74 -4.11
C VAL A 103 -16.66 -5.13 -4.70
N GLU A 104 -15.42 -5.42 -5.08
CA GLU A 104 -15.02 -6.73 -5.64
C GLU A 104 -15.19 -7.87 -4.64
N ASN A 105 -14.93 -7.61 -3.37
CA ASN A 105 -15.18 -8.60 -2.30
C ASN A 105 -16.62 -8.63 -1.80
N GLN A 106 -17.53 -7.88 -2.43
CA GLN A 106 -18.95 -7.84 -2.09
C GLN A 106 -19.21 -7.68 -0.59
N VAL A 107 -18.46 -6.78 0.06
CA VAL A 107 -18.60 -6.52 1.50
C VAL A 107 -20.02 -6.04 1.79
N ASP A 108 -20.75 -6.81 2.60
CA ASP A 108 -22.13 -6.47 2.97
C ASP A 108 -22.16 -5.35 4.02
N TYR A 109 -22.62 -4.17 3.62
CA TYR A 109 -22.82 -3.01 4.50
C TYR A 109 -24.20 -2.98 5.17
N VAL A 110 -25.08 -3.96 4.92
CA VAL A 110 -26.28 -4.16 5.76
C VAL A 110 -25.85 -4.69 7.13
N ASN A 111 -24.75 -5.42 7.17
CA ASN A 111 -24.15 -5.89 8.42
C ASN A 111 -23.51 -4.73 9.19
N MET A 112 -24.09 -4.41 10.36
CA MET A 112 -23.63 -3.32 11.23
C MET A 112 -22.15 -3.46 11.66
N ARG A 113 -21.65 -4.69 11.74
CA ARG A 113 -20.24 -4.98 12.04
C ARG A 113 -19.30 -4.36 11.00
N ASN A 114 -19.58 -4.59 9.72
CA ASN A 114 -18.76 -4.08 8.61
C ASN A 114 -18.83 -2.54 8.54
N VAL A 115 -20.00 -1.98 8.80
CA VAL A 115 -20.19 -0.52 8.90
C VAL A 115 -19.35 0.07 10.03
N LEU A 116 -19.38 -0.52 11.23
CA LEU A 116 -18.65 -0.03 12.39
C LEU A 116 -17.12 -0.10 12.16
N ILE A 117 -16.63 -1.22 11.63
CA ILE A 117 -15.19 -1.40 11.34
C ILE A 117 -14.75 -0.33 10.32
N THR A 118 -15.47 -0.18 9.23
CA THR A 118 -15.13 0.79 8.18
C THR A 118 -15.20 2.23 8.71
N ALA A 119 -16.22 2.58 9.48
CA ALA A 119 -16.37 3.91 10.07
C ALA A 119 -15.20 4.24 11.00
N ILE A 120 -14.79 3.31 11.87
CA ILE A 120 -13.67 3.55 12.81
C ILE A 120 -12.34 3.65 12.06
N ILE A 121 -12.12 2.85 11.02
CA ILE A 121 -10.92 2.94 10.17
C ILE A 121 -10.85 4.34 9.52
N LEU A 122 -11.94 4.79 8.89
CA LEU A 122 -11.98 6.08 8.22
C LEU A 122 -11.82 7.25 9.21
N VAL A 123 -12.55 7.24 10.31
CA VAL A 123 -12.48 8.32 11.32
C VAL A 123 -11.10 8.35 11.98
N SER A 124 -10.51 7.19 12.28
CA SER A 124 -9.15 7.13 12.85
C SER A 124 -8.10 7.62 11.88
N GLY A 125 -8.16 7.20 10.61
CA GLY A 125 -7.22 7.60 9.58
C GLY A 125 -7.23 9.10 9.32
N LEU A 126 -8.41 9.72 9.28
CA LEU A 126 -8.56 11.15 9.06
C LEU A 126 -8.32 11.96 10.34
N GLY A 127 -8.83 11.48 11.48
CA GLY A 127 -8.82 12.23 12.75
C GLY A 127 -7.43 12.36 13.37
N PHE A 128 -6.59 11.32 13.26
CA PHE A 128 -5.23 11.35 13.81
C PHE A 128 -4.17 11.89 12.84
N ASN A 129 -4.57 12.43 11.70
CA ASN A 129 -3.62 12.94 10.70
C ASN A 129 -2.77 14.13 11.21
N HIS A 130 -3.30 14.93 12.15
CA HIS A 130 -2.60 16.10 12.71
C HIS A 130 -1.90 15.84 14.06
N LYS A 131 -2.19 14.74 14.73
CA LYS A 131 -1.58 14.38 16.03
C LYS A 131 -1.21 12.93 16.03
N ASN A 132 0.09 12.65 16.06
CA ASN A 132 0.56 11.30 16.29
C ASN A 132 0.25 10.85 17.72
N ILE A 133 -0.23 9.62 17.87
CA ILE A 133 -0.34 9.00 19.20
C ILE A 133 1.06 8.49 19.56
N VAL A 134 1.65 9.07 20.58
CA VAL A 134 2.98 8.67 21.06
C VAL A 134 2.82 7.69 22.20
N ILE A 135 3.30 6.46 22.01
CA ILE A 135 3.34 5.42 23.04
C ILE A 135 4.81 5.07 23.28
N GLY A 136 5.33 5.54 24.40
CA GLY A 136 6.77 5.42 24.70
C GLY A 136 7.62 6.24 23.73
N SER A 137 8.51 5.58 22.99
CA SER A 137 9.38 6.20 21.96
C SER A 137 8.83 6.07 20.53
N VAL A 138 7.67 5.46 20.34
CA VAL A 138 7.09 5.21 19.03
C VAL A 138 5.91 6.15 18.79
N ALA A 139 5.95 6.90 17.68
CA ALA A 139 4.86 7.76 17.23
C ALA A 139 4.01 7.05 16.18
N PHE A 140 2.73 6.82 16.50
CA PHE A 140 1.76 6.22 15.58
C PHE A 140 1.02 7.31 14.82
N GLY A 141 1.21 7.36 13.51
CA GLY A 141 0.42 8.23 12.63
C GLY A 141 -1.01 7.70 12.43
N GLY A 142 -1.90 8.54 11.90
CA GLY A 142 -3.31 8.20 11.70
C GLY A 142 -3.54 6.91 10.92
N LEU A 143 -2.75 6.66 9.88
CA LEU A 143 -2.84 5.44 9.08
C LEU A 143 -2.52 4.17 9.91
N ALA A 144 -1.48 4.23 10.74
CA ALA A 144 -1.11 3.12 11.61
C ALA A 144 -2.20 2.86 12.67
N CYS A 145 -2.76 3.91 13.25
CA CYS A 145 -3.88 3.80 14.20
C CYS A 145 -5.12 3.18 13.52
N ALA A 146 -5.46 3.61 12.32
CA ALA A 146 -6.59 3.07 11.56
C ALA A 146 -6.42 1.58 11.27
N ALA A 147 -5.22 1.15 10.86
CA ALA A 147 -4.93 -0.25 10.61
C ALA A 147 -5.03 -1.10 11.89
N VAL A 148 -4.43 -0.64 12.99
CA VAL A 148 -4.48 -1.35 14.28
C VAL A 148 -5.91 -1.46 14.80
N PHE A 149 -6.67 -0.37 14.79
CA PHE A 149 -8.06 -0.38 15.23
C PHE A 149 -8.94 -1.28 14.36
N GLY A 150 -8.74 -1.25 13.03
CA GLY A 150 -9.45 -2.13 12.11
C GLY A 150 -9.20 -3.61 12.40
N ILE A 151 -7.94 -4.00 12.60
CA ILE A 151 -7.56 -5.39 12.92
C ILE A 151 -8.15 -5.81 14.27
N ILE A 152 -8.01 -4.98 15.30
CA ILE A 152 -8.52 -5.27 16.66
C ILE A 152 -10.03 -5.43 16.62
N LEU A 153 -10.75 -4.50 16.00
CA LEU A 153 -12.22 -4.57 15.89
C LEU A 153 -12.68 -5.79 15.11
N ASN A 154 -11.98 -6.09 14.00
CA ASN A 154 -12.29 -7.28 13.22
C ASN A 154 -12.06 -8.59 14.02
N ALA A 155 -11.13 -8.59 14.97
CA ALA A 155 -10.86 -9.74 15.84
C ALA A 155 -11.89 -9.88 16.98
N ILE A 156 -12.34 -8.74 17.55
CA ILE A 156 -13.19 -8.71 18.75
C ILE A 156 -14.67 -8.82 18.39
N LEU A 157 -15.12 -8.17 17.31
CA LEU A 157 -16.53 -8.13 16.95
C LEU A 157 -17.00 -9.51 16.46
N PRO A 158 -18.08 -10.06 17.04
CA PRO A 158 -18.69 -11.31 16.59
C PRO A 158 -19.37 -11.14 15.22
N GLY A 159 -19.69 -12.26 14.55
CA GLY A 159 -20.40 -12.24 13.26
C GLY A 159 -19.45 -12.11 12.06
N LYS A 160 -18.46 -12.99 11.99
CA LYS A 160 -17.62 -13.12 10.79
C LYS A 160 -18.44 -13.80 9.70
N ASP A 161 -18.89 -13.02 8.72
CA ASP A 161 -19.66 -13.51 7.57
C ASP A 161 -18.79 -14.01 6.42
N TYR A 162 -17.45 -13.96 6.61
CA TYR A 162 -16.50 -14.39 5.60
C TYR A 162 -15.98 -15.79 5.91
N GLU A 163 -16.44 -16.75 5.15
CA GLU A 163 -15.83 -18.08 5.06
C GLU A 163 -14.72 -17.99 4.00
N PHE A 164 -13.47 -18.14 4.42
CA PHE A 164 -12.40 -18.38 3.48
C PHE A 164 -12.74 -19.69 2.78
N LYS A 165 -13.12 -19.65 1.50
CA LYS A 165 -13.17 -20.83 0.69
C LYS A 165 -11.74 -21.36 0.60
N GLU A 166 -11.48 -22.45 1.29
CA GLU A 166 -10.31 -23.29 1.05
C GLU A 166 -10.59 -23.99 -0.30
N ASP A 167 -10.16 -23.36 -1.41
CA ASP A 167 -10.08 -24.00 -2.72
C ASP A 167 -8.74 -24.72 -2.89
#